data_7ea25e2528599b0a5a272757a5701ebc
#
_entry.id   7ea25e2528599b0a5a272757a5701ebc
#
_cell.length_a   1.000
_cell.length_b   1.000
_cell.length_c   1.000
_cell.angle_alpha   90.00
_cell.angle_beta   90.00
_cell.angle_gamma   90.00
#
_symmetry.space_group_name_H-M   'P 1'
#
loop_
_entity.id
_entity.type
_entity.pdbx_description
1 polymer ?
#
loop_
_entity_poly.entity_id
_entity_poly.type
_entity_poly.pdbx_seq_one_letter_code
_entity_poly.pdbx_strand_id
1 'polypeptide(L)'
;MKRFSIISAQFALGGLAYCGIEVAFRGYTHRSMLAVGGLCFVLLCLLARSHVGLFAGALIGALTITAVELAAGAIVNLWLGLDVWDYSNLPFNLLGQVCLQFTLAWCLLSGLVILLTRVIRGAALLYWERAAKRVVSSQKAGVSAQTRQNRIG
;
A
#
# COMPACT_ATOMS: atom_id res chain seq x y z
N MET A 1 -7.21 12.92 13.24
CA MET A 1 -5.93 13.42 12.70
C MET A 1 -4.95 12.30 12.33
N LYS A 2 -4.54 11.38 13.22
CA LYS A 2 -3.54 10.33 12.90
C LYS A 2 -3.89 9.42 11.71
N ARG A 3 -5.17 9.03 11.53
CA ARG A 3 -5.59 8.17 10.40
C ARG A 3 -5.48 8.87 9.04
N PHE A 4 -5.86 10.13 8.95
CA PHE A 4 -5.75 10.93 7.73
C PHE A 4 -4.28 11.08 7.30
N SER A 5 -3.39 11.39 8.24
CA SER A 5 -1.95 11.51 7.97
C SER A 5 -1.34 10.20 7.43
N ILE A 6 -1.77 9.03 7.94
CA ILE A 6 -1.31 7.73 7.43
C ILE A 6 -1.78 7.48 6.00
N ILE A 7 -3.05 7.77 5.70
CA ILE A 7 -3.61 7.59 4.35
C ILE A 7 -2.91 8.51 3.35
N SER A 8 -2.68 9.78 3.72
CA SER A 8 -1.96 10.73 2.86
C SER A 8 -0.53 10.29 2.59
N ALA A 9 0.18 9.78 3.60
CA ALA A 9 1.53 9.24 3.42
C ALA A 9 1.54 7.98 2.52
N GLN A 10 0.56 7.08 2.67
CA GLN A 10 0.40 5.91 1.81
C GLN A 10 0.10 6.34 0.36
N PHE A 11 -0.78 7.31 0.17
CA PHE A 11 -1.12 7.85 -1.15
C PHE A 11 0.12 8.45 -1.84
N ALA A 12 0.86 9.30 -1.13
CA ALA A 12 2.08 9.91 -1.67
C ALA A 12 3.14 8.85 -2.02
N LEU A 13 3.37 7.88 -1.13
CA LEU A 13 4.33 6.78 -1.36
C LEU A 13 3.94 5.95 -2.58
N GLY A 14 2.67 5.55 -2.68
CA GLY A 14 2.18 4.75 -3.80
C GLY A 14 2.25 5.51 -5.13
N GLY A 15 1.87 6.77 -5.14
CA GLY A 15 1.95 7.62 -6.33
C GLY A 15 3.39 7.81 -6.81
N LEU A 16 4.32 8.10 -5.91
CA LEU A 16 5.73 8.25 -6.24
C LEU A 16 6.36 6.94 -6.72
N ALA A 17 6.04 5.82 -6.06
CA ALA A 17 6.51 4.49 -6.48
C ALA A 17 6.00 4.13 -7.87
N TYR A 18 4.71 4.38 -8.15
CA TYR A 18 4.13 4.14 -9.48
C TYR A 18 4.81 5.01 -10.56
N CYS A 19 4.97 6.31 -10.32
CA CYS A 19 5.69 7.20 -11.24
C CYS A 19 7.13 6.72 -11.47
N GLY A 20 7.82 6.23 -10.43
CA GLY A 20 9.15 5.66 -10.54
C GLY A 20 9.20 4.41 -11.44
N ILE A 21 8.21 3.51 -11.30
CA ILE A 21 8.07 2.34 -12.18
C ILE A 21 7.86 2.77 -13.62
N GLU A 22 6.97 3.74 -13.88
CA GLU A 22 6.73 4.23 -15.24
C GLU A 22 7.97 4.86 -15.87
N VAL A 23 8.67 5.71 -15.13
CA VAL A 23 9.93 6.32 -15.63
C VAL A 23 10.97 5.25 -15.94
N ALA A 24 11.09 4.21 -15.10
CA ALA A 24 12.00 3.09 -15.35
C ALA A 24 11.62 2.28 -16.59
N PHE A 25 10.33 2.11 -16.88
CA PHE A 25 9.83 1.31 -18.00
C PHE A 25 9.70 2.10 -19.31
N ARG A 26 9.25 3.35 -19.24
CA ARG A 26 8.89 4.17 -20.42
C ARG A 26 9.75 5.43 -20.58
N GLY A 27 10.59 5.76 -19.59
CA GLY A 27 11.39 6.98 -19.56
C GLY A 27 10.62 8.25 -19.20
N TYR A 28 9.30 8.20 -19.05
CA TYR A 28 8.46 9.33 -18.67
C TYR A 28 7.25 8.88 -17.83
N THR A 29 6.61 9.83 -17.15
CA THR A 29 5.36 9.63 -16.42
C THR A 29 4.43 10.84 -16.59
N HIS A 30 3.15 10.68 -16.26
CA HIS A 30 2.16 11.74 -16.31
C HIS A 30 1.57 11.99 -14.91
N ARG A 31 1.11 13.22 -14.64
CA ARG A 31 0.57 13.61 -13.31
C ARG A 31 -0.61 12.75 -12.86
N SER A 32 -1.42 12.25 -13.80
CA SER A 32 -2.53 11.34 -13.47
C SER A 32 -2.05 10.05 -12.81
N MET A 33 -0.83 9.58 -13.15
CA MET A 33 -0.27 8.35 -12.62
C MET A 33 0.10 8.44 -11.14
N LEU A 34 0.44 9.62 -10.66
CA LEU A 34 0.61 9.86 -9.23
C LEU A 34 -0.71 9.63 -8.47
N ALA A 35 -1.83 10.09 -9.03
CA ALA A 35 -3.15 9.89 -8.43
C ALA A 35 -3.59 8.42 -8.51
N VAL A 36 -3.42 7.78 -9.67
CA VAL A 36 -3.76 6.36 -9.90
C VAL A 36 -2.94 5.46 -8.98
N GLY A 37 -1.62 5.61 -8.97
CA GLY A 37 -0.71 4.83 -8.13
C GLY A 37 -0.95 5.04 -6.63
N GLY A 38 -1.21 6.29 -6.22
CA GLY A 38 -1.56 6.64 -4.86
C GLY A 38 -2.85 5.96 -4.40
N LEU A 39 -3.90 6.03 -5.22
CA LEU A 39 -5.19 5.37 -4.95
C LEU A 39 -5.02 3.85 -4.86
N CYS A 40 -4.36 3.24 -5.84
CA CYS A 40 -4.11 1.79 -5.87
C CYS A 40 -3.36 1.33 -4.61
N PHE A 41 -2.33 2.04 -4.21
CA PHE A 41 -1.54 1.67 -3.03
C PHE A 41 -2.36 1.76 -1.73
N VAL A 42 -3.19 2.80 -1.56
CA VAL A 42 -4.11 2.91 -0.42
C VAL A 42 -5.09 1.73 -0.40
N LEU A 43 -5.68 1.37 -1.54
CA LEU A 43 -6.60 0.23 -1.64
C LEU A 43 -5.91 -1.09 -1.29
N LEU A 44 -4.68 -1.32 -1.76
CA LEU A 44 -3.88 -2.49 -1.39
C LEU A 44 -3.55 -2.51 0.11
N CYS A 45 -3.20 -1.37 0.70
CA CYS A 45 -2.97 -1.27 2.15
C CYS A 45 -4.23 -1.57 2.97
N LEU A 46 -5.40 -1.18 2.48
CA LEU A 46 -6.69 -1.54 3.09
C LEU A 46 -6.96 -3.04 2.96
N LEU A 47 -6.74 -3.61 1.77
CA LEU A 47 -6.89 -5.04 1.51
C LEU A 47 -5.91 -5.87 2.37
N ALA A 48 -4.69 -5.39 2.59
CA ALA A 48 -3.71 -6.05 3.45
C ALA A 48 -4.16 -6.16 4.92
N ARG A 49 -5.12 -5.33 5.35
CA ARG A 49 -5.70 -5.37 6.71
C ARG A 49 -6.83 -6.39 6.86
N SER A 50 -7.35 -6.90 5.75
CA SER A 50 -8.38 -7.92 5.76
C SER A 50 -7.80 -9.30 6.11
N HIS A 51 -8.68 -10.24 6.48
CA HIS A 51 -8.31 -11.63 6.78
C HIS A 51 -8.20 -12.51 5.52
N VAL A 52 -8.23 -11.92 4.32
CA VAL A 52 -8.11 -12.63 3.04
C VAL A 52 -6.73 -13.26 2.93
N GLY A 53 -6.65 -14.50 2.45
CA GLY A 53 -5.36 -15.17 2.19
C GLY A 53 -4.50 -14.39 1.20
N LEU A 54 -3.18 -14.57 1.22
CA LEU A 54 -2.25 -13.82 0.37
C LEU A 54 -2.56 -13.98 -1.12
N PHE A 55 -2.81 -15.22 -1.58
CA PHE A 55 -3.11 -15.49 -2.98
C PHE A 55 -4.42 -14.83 -3.44
N ALA A 56 -5.51 -15.02 -2.68
CA ALA A 56 -6.77 -14.36 -2.97
C ALA A 56 -6.66 -12.82 -2.90
N GLY A 57 -5.88 -12.30 -1.94
CA GLY A 57 -5.57 -10.88 -1.84
C GLY A 57 -4.81 -10.36 -3.06
N ALA A 58 -3.84 -11.11 -3.59
CA ALA A 58 -3.11 -10.75 -4.80
C ALA A 58 -4.05 -10.66 -6.02
N LEU A 59 -4.94 -11.63 -6.19
CA LEU A 59 -5.94 -11.62 -7.28
C LEU A 59 -6.93 -10.45 -7.15
N ILE A 60 -7.48 -10.24 -5.96
CA ILE A 60 -8.39 -9.11 -5.69
C ILE A 60 -7.67 -7.78 -5.93
N GLY A 61 -6.40 -7.67 -5.48
CA GLY A 61 -5.57 -6.50 -5.70
C GLY A 61 -5.33 -6.22 -7.17
N ALA A 62 -4.99 -7.25 -7.96
CA ALA A 62 -4.81 -7.15 -9.41
C ALA A 62 -6.07 -6.63 -10.11
N LEU A 63 -7.22 -7.24 -9.82
CA LEU A 63 -8.50 -6.82 -10.38
C LEU A 63 -8.86 -5.39 -9.97
N THR A 64 -8.56 -5.01 -8.73
CA THR A 64 -8.79 -3.64 -8.23
C THR A 64 -7.93 -2.63 -9.00
N ILE A 65 -6.63 -2.90 -9.19
CA ILE A 65 -5.73 -2.02 -9.96
C ILE A 65 -6.19 -1.94 -11.41
N THR A 66 -6.48 -3.09 -12.06
CA THR A 66 -6.96 -3.13 -13.44
C THR A 66 -8.26 -2.32 -13.61
N ALA A 67 -9.20 -2.39 -12.66
CA ALA A 67 -10.41 -1.59 -12.69
C ALA A 67 -10.13 -0.08 -12.53
N VAL A 68 -9.22 0.30 -11.63
CA VAL A 68 -8.80 1.71 -11.46
C VAL A 68 -8.10 2.22 -12.72
N GLU A 69 -7.20 1.42 -13.33
CA GLU A 69 -6.54 1.79 -14.59
C GLU A 69 -7.52 1.93 -15.75
N LEU A 70 -8.48 1.00 -15.86
CA LEU A 70 -9.52 1.09 -16.90
C LEU A 70 -10.35 2.37 -16.73
N ALA A 71 -10.78 2.68 -15.51
CA ALA A 71 -11.53 3.91 -15.23
C ALA A 71 -10.68 5.18 -15.49
N ALA A 72 -9.43 5.18 -15.05
CA ALA A 72 -8.50 6.28 -15.30
C ALA A 72 -8.24 6.45 -16.80
N GLY A 73 -8.01 5.36 -17.54
CA GLY A 73 -7.79 5.37 -18.97
C GLY A 73 -9.01 5.85 -19.75
N ALA A 74 -10.20 5.44 -19.34
CA ALA A 74 -11.44 5.93 -19.93
C ALA A 74 -11.56 7.46 -19.78
N ILE A 75 -11.16 8.00 -18.65
CA ILE A 75 -11.19 9.46 -18.41
C ILE A 75 -10.04 10.15 -19.14
N VAL A 76 -8.80 9.71 -18.91
CA VAL A 76 -7.59 10.44 -19.31
C VAL A 76 -7.32 10.28 -20.80
N ASN A 77 -7.44 9.06 -21.34
CA ASN A 77 -7.12 8.79 -22.73
C ASN A 77 -8.35 8.89 -23.64
N LEU A 78 -9.48 8.23 -23.30
CA LEU A 78 -10.62 8.18 -24.21
C LEU A 78 -11.47 9.44 -24.16
N TRP A 79 -11.71 10.03 -22.99
CA TRP A 79 -12.53 11.24 -22.87
C TRP A 79 -11.73 12.53 -23.05
N LEU A 80 -10.55 12.65 -22.38
CA LEU A 80 -9.72 13.85 -22.47
C LEU A 80 -8.72 13.82 -23.65
N GLY A 81 -8.52 12.67 -24.31
CA GLY A 81 -7.63 12.53 -25.47
C GLY A 81 -6.15 12.80 -25.16
N LEU A 82 -5.70 12.51 -23.93
CA LEU A 82 -4.32 12.84 -23.51
C LEU A 82 -3.29 11.78 -23.93
N ASP A 83 -3.71 10.61 -24.41
CA ASP A 83 -2.86 9.51 -24.90
C ASP A 83 -1.69 9.18 -23.97
N VAL A 84 -1.94 9.14 -22.66
CA VAL A 84 -0.91 8.93 -21.65
C VAL A 84 -0.31 7.53 -21.75
N TRP A 85 -1.14 6.52 -22.10
CA TRP A 85 -0.71 5.15 -22.44
C TRP A 85 -1.69 4.50 -23.40
N ASP A 86 -1.19 3.54 -24.17
CA ASP A 86 -1.98 2.73 -25.08
C ASP A 86 -1.45 1.30 -25.13
N TYR A 87 -2.32 0.33 -24.82
CA TYR A 87 -2.04 -1.10 -24.90
C TYR A 87 -2.74 -1.78 -26.10
N SER A 88 -3.21 -1.03 -27.08
CA SER A 88 -3.94 -1.57 -28.24
C SER A 88 -3.14 -2.64 -29.00
N ASN A 89 -1.81 -2.54 -29.01
CA ASN A 89 -0.92 -3.50 -29.65
C ASN A 89 -0.64 -4.77 -28.81
N LEU A 90 -1.16 -4.84 -27.58
CA LEU A 90 -0.94 -5.99 -26.72
C LEU A 90 -2.12 -6.96 -26.77
N PRO A 91 -1.87 -8.29 -26.71
CA PRO A 91 -2.95 -9.26 -26.72
C PRO A 91 -3.82 -9.17 -25.47
N PHE A 92 -5.11 -9.50 -25.65
CA PHE A 92 -6.11 -9.44 -24.57
C PHE A 92 -6.21 -8.06 -23.90
N ASN A 93 -6.04 -6.98 -24.69
CA ASN A 93 -6.33 -5.65 -24.21
C ASN A 93 -7.84 -5.36 -24.23
N LEU A 94 -8.26 -4.46 -23.36
CA LEU A 94 -9.61 -3.92 -23.34
C LEU A 94 -9.53 -2.41 -23.60
N LEU A 95 -10.04 -1.98 -24.76
CA LEU A 95 -10.04 -0.59 -25.21
C LEU A 95 -8.66 0.08 -25.24
N GLY A 96 -7.56 -0.70 -25.32
CA GLY A 96 -6.20 -0.19 -25.22
C GLY A 96 -5.82 0.33 -23.84
N GLN A 97 -6.71 0.24 -22.84
CA GLN A 97 -6.47 0.86 -21.53
C GLN A 97 -5.90 -0.12 -20.52
N VAL A 98 -6.23 -1.38 -20.59
CA VAL A 98 -5.72 -2.47 -19.76
C VAL A 98 -5.46 -3.70 -20.60
N CYS A 99 -4.56 -4.59 -20.16
CA CYS A 99 -4.30 -5.86 -20.83
C CYS A 99 -3.92 -6.96 -19.84
N LEU A 100 -4.04 -8.21 -20.27
CA LEU A 100 -3.78 -9.38 -19.43
C LEU A 100 -2.35 -9.40 -18.85
N GLN A 101 -1.36 -9.02 -19.66
CA GLN A 101 0.06 -9.02 -19.22
C GLN A 101 0.27 -8.10 -18.01
N PHE A 102 -0.26 -6.88 -18.06
CA PHE A 102 -0.15 -5.95 -16.93
C PHE A 102 -1.04 -6.36 -15.76
N THR A 103 -2.23 -6.94 -16.00
CA THR A 103 -3.05 -7.52 -14.92
C THR A 103 -2.30 -8.62 -14.16
N LEU A 104 -1.53 -9.48 -14.85
CA LEU A 104 -0.69 -10.48 -14.20
C LEU A 104 0.49 -9.84 -13.42
N ALA A 105 1.12 -8.82 -13.98
CA ALA A 105 2.15 -8.06 -13.27
C ALA A 105 1.58 -7.39 -12.00
N TRP A 106 0.37 -6.84 -12.08
CA TRP A 106 -0.34 -6.29 -10.92
C TRP A 106 -0.67 -7.35 -9.88
N CYS A 107 -0.91 -8.60 -10.27
CA CYS A 107 -1.11 -9.69 -9.33
C CYS A 107 0.15 -9.94 -8.48
N LEU A 108 1.31 -10.01 -9.12
CA LEU A 108 2.59 -10.17 -8.41
C LEU A 108 2.88 -8.97 -7.50
N LEU A 109 2.72 -7.76 -8.02
CA LEU A 109 2.95 -6.54 -7.25
C LEU A 109 1.99 -6.42 -6.07
N SER A 110 0.70 -6.73 -6.26
CA SER A 110 -0.29 -6.73 -5.19
C SER A 110 0.06 -7.73 -4.08
N GLY A 111 0.47 -8.93 -4.45
CA GLY A 111 0.94 -9.94 -3.49
C GLY A 111 2.13 -9.44 -2.67
N LEU A 112 3.12 -8.83 -3.32
CA LEU A 112 4.28 -8.24 -2.66
C LEU A 112 3.89 -7.10 -1.71
N VAL A 113 3.09 -6.15 -2.16
CA VAL A 113 2.64 -5.00 -1.34
C VAL A 113 1.85 -5.47 -0.12
N ILE A 114 0.93 -6.44 -0.30
CA ILE A 114 0.14 -7.01 0.78
C ILE A 114 1.05 -7.71 1.79
N LEU A 115 1.99 -8.53 1.32
CA LEU A 115 2.95 -9.24 2.18
C LEU A 115 3.80 -8.25 3.00
N LEU A 116 4.42 -7.28 2.34
CA LEU A 116 5.25 -6.27 2.99
C LEU A 116 4.44 -5.45 4.02
N THR A 117 3.23 -5.04 3.66
CA THR A 117 2.35 -4.31 4.56
C THR A 117 2.01 -5.13 5.82
N ARG A 118 1.75 -6.42 5.68
CA ARG A 118 1.47 -7.33 6.81
C ARG A 118 2.70 -7.53 7.69
N VAL A 119 3.87 -7.73 7.10
CA VAL A 119 5.14 -7.89 7.83
C VAL A 119 5.48 -6.63 8.63
N ILE A 120 5.41 -5.46 7.99
CA ILE A 120 5.69 -4.18 8.66
C ILE A 120 4.73 -3.93 9.82
N ARG A 121 3.43 -4.19 9.62
CA ARG A 121 2.43 -4.05 10.68
C ARG A 121 2.68 -5.03 11.84
N GLY A 122 2.99 -6.28 11.55
CA GLY A 122 3.32 -7.28 12.57
C GLY A 122 4.55 -6.88 13.38
N ALA A 123 5.61 -6.44 12.71
CA ALA A 123 6.83 -5.96 13.38
C ALA A 123 6.54 -4.72 14.26
N ALA A 124 5.74 -3.78 13.77
CA ALA A 124 5.35 -2.60 14.55
C ALA A 124 4.56 -2.97 15.80
N LEU A 125 3.60 -3.89 15.71
CA LEU A 125 2.83 -4.37 16.86
C LEU A 125 3.74 -5.01 17.91
N LEU A 126 4.63 -5.91 17.49
CA LEU A 126 5.60 -6.55 18.40
C LEU A 126 6.53 -5.54 19.08
N TYR A 127 6.96 -4.53 18.35
CA TYR A 127 7.77 -3.45 18.93
C TYR A 127 7.02 -2.70 20.02
N TRP A 128 5.78 -2.30 19.77
CA TRP A 128 4.96 -1.56 20.74
C TRP A 128 4.60 -2.41 21.96
N GLU A 129 4.31 -3.70 21.78
CA GLU A 129 4.07 -4.62 22.90
C GLU A 129 5.31 -4.76 23.80
N ARG A 130 6.50 -4.89 23.19
CA ARG A 130 7.77 -4.95 23.95
C ARG A 130 8.04 -3.65 24.68
N ALA A 131 7.81 -2.52 24.03
CA ALA A 131 7.96 -1.20 24.67
C ALA A 131 7.01 -1.03 25.85
N ALA A 132 5.74 -1.39 25.70
CA ALA A 132 4.75 -1.33 26.77
C ALA A 132 5.14 -2.23 27.98
N LYS A 133 5.59 -3.48 27.70
CA LYS A 133 6.06 -4.39 28.77
C LYS A 133 7.25 -3.82 29.55
N ARG A 134 8.19 -3.16 28.86
CA ARG A 134 9.36 -2.50 29.52
C ARG A 134 8.91 -1.37 30.45
N VAL A 135 7.98 -0.54 30.03
CA VAL A 135 7.46 0.56 30.86
C VAL A 135 6.78 0.01 32.12
N VAL A 136 5.92 -1.00 31.97
CA VAL A 136 5.23 -1.63 33.13
C VAL A 136 6.22 -2.28 34.09
N SER A 137 7.26 -2.97 33.58
CA SER A 137 8.26 -3.60 34.46
C SER A 137 9.09 -2.56 35.20
N SER A 138 9.46 -1.45 34.56
CA SER A 138 10.18 -0.34 35.21
C SER A 138 9.34 0.32 36.33
N GLN A 139 8.04 0.54 36.08
CA GLN A 139 7.14 1.08 37.11
C GLN A 139 7.01 0.14 38.31
N LYS A 140 6.84 -1.17 38.08
CA LYS A 140 6.78 -2.16 39.17
C LYS A 140 8.08 -2.18 40.02
N ALA A 141 9.24 -2.09 39.35
CA ALA A 141 10.54 -2.03 40.06
C ALA A 141 10.65 -0.76 40.90
N GLY A 142 10.21 0.39 40.38
CA GLY A 142 10.20 1.65 41.15
C GLY A 142 9.30 1.59 42.37
N VAL A 143 8.08 1.08 42.23
CA VAL A 143 7.12 0.92 43.35
C VAL A 143 7.69 -0.03 44.41
N SER A 144 8.31 -1.16 44.04
CA SER A 144 8.89 -2.10 45.01
C SER A 144 10.09 -1.53 45.70
N ALA A 145 10.91 -0.71 45.05
CA ALA A 145 12.02 0.02 45.69
C ALA A 145 11.53 1.05 46.73
N GLN A 146 10.49 1.83 46.37
CA GLN A 146 9.86 2.81 47.24
C GLN A 146 9.27 2.16 48.52
N THR A 147 8.56 1.02 48.32
CA THR A 147 7.96 0.27 49.44
C THR A 147 9.01 -0.30 50.38
N ARG A 148 10.17 -0.72 49.86
CA ARG A 148 11.30 -1.15 50.68
C ARG A 148 11.87 0.00 51.53
N GLN A 149 12.05 1.16 50.92
CA GLN A 149 12.60 2.33 51.58
C GLN A 149 11.71 2.80 52.75
N ASN A 150 10.39 2.79 52.55
CA ASN A 150 9.43 3.17 53.59
C ASN A 150 9.28 2.15 54.75
N ARG A 151 9.86 0.94 54.63
CA ARG A 151 9.86 -0.07 55.71
C ARG A 151 11.10 -0.01 56.62
N ILE A 152 12.15 0.70 56.23
CA ILE A 152 13.46 0.72 56.89
C ILE A 152 13.66 2.06 57.62
N GLY A 153 12.85 3.09 57.37
CA GLY A 153 12.84 4.38 58.09
C GLY A 153 11.69 4.44 59.09
#